data_72771a2694f4e63d0367a33f94876212
#
_entry.id   72771a2694f4e63d0367a33f94876212
#
_cell.length_a   1.000
_cell.length_b   1.000
_cell.length_c   1.000
_cell.angle_alpha   90.00
_cell.angle_beta   90.00
_cell.angle_gamma   90.00
#
_symmetry.space_group_name_H-M   'P 1'
#
loop_
_entity.id
_entity.type
_entity.pdbx_description
1 polymer ?
#
loop_
_entity_poly.entity_id
_entity_poly.type
_entity_poly.pdbx_seq_one_letter_code
_entity_poly.pdbx_strand_id
1 'polypeptide(L)'
;MSDIGRDRLFESAVGLVLKQTELVDLWAGRLVAVHAGLGTTVGLIASWKGLPLAPPLALVVVLLGALAMVITVLVNGLIQRHLAWHRGFIDSVKLIEGDVPLLFRNNMVPLDRGLQVGAFYQSVTTALFLGWFIVIVIALA
;
A
#
# COMPACT_ATOMS: atom_id res chain seq x y z
N MET A 1 -14.67 4.31 -35.74
CA MET A 1 -13.74 5.10 -34.92
C MET A 1 -12.43 5.14 -35.71
N SER A 2 -11.82 6.30 -35.94
CA SER A 2 -10.56 6.39 -36.70
C SER A 2 -9.44 5.75 -35.89
N ASP A 3 -8.46 5.10 -36.54
CA ASP A 3 -7.30 4.47 -35.89
C ASP A 3 -6.55 5.44 -34.96
N ILE A 4 -6.42 6.69 -35.36
CA ILE A 4 -5.81 7.79 -34.58
C ILE A 4 -6.53 8.02 -33.23
N GLY A 5 -7.85 7.90 -33.21
CA GLY A 5 -8.64 8.05 -31.95
C GLY A 5 -8.44 6.88 -30.99
N ARG A 6 -8.20 5.71 -31.53
CA ARG A 6 -7.98 4.47 -30.80
C ARG A 6 -6.60 4.47 -30.13
N ASP A 7 -5.56 4.85 -30.85
CA ASP A 7 -4.19 4.94 -30.33
C ASP A 7 -4.10 5.94 -29.18
N ARG A 8 -4.72 7.11 -29.28
CA ARG A 8 -4.75 8.11 -28.21
C ARG A 8 -5.47 7.61 -26.95
N LEU A 9 -6.59 6.89 -27.11
CA LEU A 9 -7.30 6.31 -25.99
C LEU A 9 -6.45 5.25 -25.29
N PHE A 10 -5.74 4.45 -26.06
CA PHE A 10 -4.85 3.42 -25.56
C PHE A 10 -3.69 4.05 -24.76
N GLU A 11 -2.96 5.01 -25.32
CA GLU A 11 -1.87 5.72 -24.63
C GLU A 11 -2.35 6.38 -23.34
N SER A 12 -3.54 7.00 -23.37
CA SER A 12 -4.15 7.58 -22.17
C SER A 12 -4.44 6.54 -21.10
N ALA A 13 -4.98 5.39 -21.48
CA ALA A 13 -5.30 4.30 -20.56
C ALA A 13 -4.02 3.69 -19.92
N VAL A 14 -2.98 3.47 -20.71
CA VAL A 14 -1.67 3.02 -20.21
C VAL A 14 -1.06 4.05 -19.26
N GLY A 15 -1.12 5.33 -19.58
CA GLY A 15 -0.65 6.41 -18.71
C GLY A 15 -1.37 6.42 -17.36
N LEU A 16 -2.68 6.16 -17.32
CA LEU A 16 -3.47 6.05 -16.09
C LEU A 16 -3.07 4.83 -15.25
N VAL A 17 -2.81 3.69 -15.88
CA VAL A 17 -2.32 2.48 -15.20
C VAL A 17 -0.98 2.75 -14.50
N LEU A 18 -0.02 3.34 -15.21
CA LEU A 18 1.29 3.68 -14.66
C LEU A 18 1.16 4.65 -13.48
N LYS A 19 0.33 5.69 -13.62
CA LYS A 19 0.08 6.66 -12.55
C LYS A 19 -0.54 6.02 -11.30
N GLN A 20 -1.43 5.04 -11.45
CA GLN A 20 -2.00 4.33 -10.31
C GLN A 20 -0.95 3.48 -9.58
N THR A 21 -0.03 2.86 -10.31
CA THR A 21 1.10 2.11 -9.73
C THR A 21 2.00 3.04 -8.91
N GLU A 22 2.39 4.19 -9.47
CA GLU A 22 3.20 5.19 -8.75
C GLU A 22 2.52 5.67 -7.45
N LEU A 23 1.20 5.87 -7.47
CA LEU A 23 0.45 6.28 -6.29
C LEU A 23 0.42 5.18 -5.22
N VAL A 24 0.28 3.92 -5.60
CA VAL A 24 0.34 2.78 -4.67
C VAL A 24 1.71 2.72 -4.00
N ASP A 25 2.80 2.81 -4.78
CA ASP A 25 4.17 2.79 -4.27
C ASP A 25 4.44 3.97 -3.33
N LEU A 26 3.95 5.17 -3.68
CA LEU A 26 4.07 6.36 -2.85
C LEU A 26 3.38 6.19 -1.49
N TRP A 27 2.14 5.67 -1.47
CA TRP A 27 1.41 5.45 -0.23
C TRP A 27 2.03 4.35 0.62
N ALA A 28 2.50 3.28 -0.01
CA ALA A 28 3.23 2.21 0.67
C ALA A 28 4.53 2.72 1.30
N GLY A 29 5.32 3.49 0.56
CA GLY A 29 6.56 4.11 1.07
C GLY A 29 6.29 5.03 2.26
N ARG A 30 5.25 5.87 2.19
CA ARG A 30 4.84 6.74 3.31
C ARG A 30 4.38 5.93 4.53
N LEU A 31 3.65 4.85 4.33
CA LEU A 31 3.23 3.96 5.41
C LEU A 31 4.45 3.39 6.15
N VAL A 32 5.41 2.84 5.41
CA VAL A 32 6.65 2.29 5.99
C VAL A 32 7.43 3.36 6.74
N ALA A 33 7.59 4.56 6.18
CA ALA A 33 8.31 5.66 6.82
C ALA A 33 7.66 6.10 8.15
N VAL A 34 6.33 6.21 8.19
CA VAL A 34 5.60 6.54 9.43
C VAL A 34 5.80 5.45 10.49
N HIS A 35 5.69 4.18 10.11
CA HIS A 35 5.88 3.07 11.04
C HIS A 35 7.31 2.97 11.56
N ALA A 36 8.30 3.23 10.71
CA ALA A 36 9.71 3.30 11.12
C ALA A 36 9.92 4.41 12.15
N GLY A 37 9.36 5.61 11.92
CA GLY A 37 9.43 6.73 12.87
C GLY A 37 8.76 6.43 14.21
N LEU A 38 7.53 5.91 14.18
CA LEU A 38 6.80 5.53 15.40
C LEU A 38 7.52 4.39 16.14
N GLY A 39 7.98 3.37 15.43
CA GLY A 39 8.73 2.25 16.00
C GLY A 39 10.03 2.67 16.65
N THR A 40 10.78 3.57 16.01
CA THR A 40 11.99 4.17 16.59
C THR A 40 11.68 4.91 17.89
N THR A 41 10.61 5.71 17.92
CA THR A 41 10.19 6.44 19.12
C THR A 41 9.87 5.48 20.27
N VAL A 42 9.09 4.43 20.02
CA VAL A 42 8.77 3.41 21.03
C VAL A 42 10.02 2.66 21.47
N GLY A 43 10.90 2.30 20.54
CA GLY A 43 12.18 1.64 20.84
C GLY A 43 13.07 2.50 21.73
N LEU A 44 13.16 3.80 21.50
CA LEU A 44 13.90 4.74 22.36
C LEU A 44 13.29 4.82 23.77
N ILE A 45 11.97 4.92 23.89
CA ILE A 45 11.29 4.93 25.18
C ILE A 45 11.63 3.65 25.96
N ALA A 46 11.51 2.50 25.34
CA ALA A 46 11.80 1.21 25.97
C ALA A 46 13.27 1.05 26.36
N SER A 47 14.21 1.52 25.51
CA SER A 47 15.65 1.44 25.77
C SER A 47 16.10 2.36 26.92
N TRP A 48 15.48 3.52 27.05
CA TRP A 48 15.83 4.48 28.11
C TRP A 48 15.24 4.16 29.47
N LYS A 49 14.06 3.60 29.52
CA LYS A 49 13.31 3.36 30.77
C LYS A 49 13.29 1.92 31.21
N GLY A 50 13.66 0.99 30.32
CA GLY A 50 13.51 -0.44 30.54
C GLY A 50 12.05 -0.92 30.50
N LEU A 51 11.85 -2.22 30.60
CA LEU A 51 10.55 -2.84 30.73
C LEU A 51 10.43 -3.48 32.13
N PRO A 52 9.25 -3.44 32.78
CA PRO A 52 7.99 -2.84 32.35
C PRO A 52 8.02 -1.30 32.38
N LEU A 53 7.22 -0.67 31.51
CA LEU A 53 7.12 0.79 31.45
C LEU A 53 6.27 1.33 32.60
N ALA A 54 6.67 2.50 33.13
CA ALA A 54 5.80 3.22 34.06
C ALA A 54 4.43 3.57 33.41
N PRO A 55 3.32 3.56 34.16
CA PRO A 55 1.96 3.74 33.60
C PRO A 55 1.80 4.91 32.63
N PRO A 56 2.34 6.11 32.87
CA PRO A 56 2.20 7.22 31.91
C PRO A 56 2.95 6.97 30.59
N LEU A 57 4.09 6.25 30.61
CA LEU A 57 4.83 5.90 29.40
C LEU A 57 4.18 4.74 28.67
N ALA A 58 3.64 3.76 29.37
CA ALA A 58 2.84 2.68 28.79
C ALA A 58 1.63 3.26 28.02
N LEU A 59 0.93 4.25 28.60
CA LEU A 59 -0.17 4.93 27.93
C LEU A 59 0.29 5.63 26.65
N VAL A 60 1.43 6.31 26.66
CA VAL A 60 1.99 6.93 25.44
C VAL A 60 2.26 5.90 24.35
N VAL A 61 2.87 4.76 24.70
CA VAL A 61 3.15 3.67 23.76
C VAL A 61 1.85 3.09 23.18
N VAL A 62 0.84 2.89 24.03
CA VAL A 62 -0.50 2.41 23.59
C VAL A 62 -1.15 3.40 22.62
N LEU A 63 -1.09 4.69 22.91
CA LEU A 63 -1.63 5.73 22.01
C LEU A 63 -0.89 5.79 20.67
N LEU A 64 0.45 5.68 20.67
CA LEU A 64 1.24 5.63 19.45
C LEU A 64 0.92 4.36 18.64
N GLY A 65 0.78 3.22 19.31
CA GLY A 65 0.39 1.96 18.67
C GLY A 65 -1.01 2.03 18.06
N ALA A 66 -1.98 2.58 18.78
CA ALA A 66 -3.34 2.77 18.29
C ALA A 66 -3.35 3.71 17.06
N LEU A 67 -2.60 4.82 17.12
CA LEU A 67 -2.45 5.74 15.99
C LEU A 67 -1.85 5.02 14.77
N ALA A 68 -0.79 4.23 14.97
CA ALA A 68 -0.17 3.46 13.89
C ALA A 68 -1.15 2.47 13.25
N MET A 69 -1.98 1.78 14.06
CA MET A 69 -3.00 0.86 13.56
C MET A 69 -4.07 1.60 12.73
N VAL A 70 -4.55 2.76 13.19
CA VAL A 70 -5.50 3.59 12.44
C VAL A 70 -4.91 4.04 11.11
N ILE A 71 -3.67 4.54 11.10
CA ILE A 71 -2.96 4.92 9.87
C ILE A 71 -2.84 3.72 8.92
N THR A 72 -2.50 2.54 9.44
CA THR A 72 -2.41 1.32 8.63
C THR A 72 -3.73 1.02 7.92
N VAL A 73 -4.85 1.06 8.65
CA VAL A 73 -6.18 0.79 8.09
C VAL A 73 -6.56 1.81 7.02
N LEU A 74 -6.34 3.10 7.28
CA LEU A 74 -6.67 4.17 6.34
C LEU A 74 -5.83 4.09 5.07
N VAL A 75 -4.51 3.90 5.19
CA VAL A 75 -3.62 3.80 4.04
C VAL A 75 -3.87 2.51 3.25
N ASN A 76 -4.14 1.38 3.93
CA ASN A 76 -4.54 0.16 3.24
C ASN A 76 -5.82 0.37 2.42
N GLY A 77 -6.82 1.07 2.96
CA GLY A 77 -8.04 1.42 2.23
C GLY A 77 -7.75 2.24 0.95
N LEU A 78 -6.82 3.20 1.02
CA LEU A 78 -6.38 3.97 -0.15
C LEU A 78 -5.66 3.09 -1.17
N ILE A 79 -4.72 2.23 -0.73
CA ILE A 79 -4.00 1.30 -1.60
C ILE A 79 -4.99 0.36 -2.32
N GLN A 80 -5.95 -0.23 -1.60
CA GLN A 80 -6.95 -1.12 -2.19
C GLN A 80 -7.83 -0.40 -3.21
N ARG A 81 -8.19 0.86 -2.94
CA ARG A 81 -8.95 1.68 -3.90
C ARG A 81 -8.15 1.94 -5.19
N HIS A 82 -6.86 2.29 -5.07
CA HIS A 82 -6.00 2.48 -6.25
C HIS A 82 -5.78 1.18 -7.02
N LEU A 83 -5.61 0.05 -6.34
CA LEU A 83 -5.52 -1.27 -6.98
C LEU A 83 -6.81 -1.67 -7.69
N ALA A 84 -7.98 -1.33 -7.15
CA ALA A 84 -9.26 -1.56 -7.82
C ALA A 84 -9.39 -0.73 -9.10
N TRP A 85 -8.99 0.55 -9.08
CA TRP A 85 -8.95 1.38 -10.27
C TRP A 85 -7.94 0.87 -11.30
N HIS A 86 -6.76 0.44 -10.85
CA HIS A 86 -5.76 -0.17 -11.71
C HIS A 86 -6.33 -1.38 -12.48
N ARG A 87 -7.06 -2.27 -11.82
CA ARG A 87 -7.73 -3.40 -12.46
C ARG A 87 -8.77 -2.94 -13.50
N GLY A 88 -9.61 -1.97 -13.15
CA GLY A 88 -10.60 -1.41 -14.08
C GLY A 88 -9.97 -0.81 -15.33
N PHE A 89 -8.82 -0.12 -15.20
CA PHE A 89 -8.08 0.41 -16.35
C PHE A 89 -7.44 -0.70 -17.19
N ILE A 90 -6.88 -1.75 -16.58
CA ILE A 90 -6.36 -2.92 -17.32
C ILE A 90 -7.48 -3.59 -18.13
N ASP A 91 -8.66 -3.80 -17.52
CA ASP A 91 -9.79 -4.41 -18.22
C ASP A 91 -10.28 -3.52 -19.37
N SER A 92 -10.25 -2.19 -19.20
CA SER A 92 -10.56 -1.25 -20.28
C SER A 92 -9.53 -1.31 -21.41
N VAL A 93 -8.24 -1.42 -21.08
CA VAL A 93 -7.17 -1.59 -22.08
C VAL A 93 -7.38 -2.89 -22.85
N LYS A 94 -7.68 -4.00 -22.18
CA LYS A 94 -7.96 -5.29 -22.83
C LYS A 94 -9.15 -5.23 -23.80
N LEU A 95 -10.17 -4.45 -23.45
CA LEU A 95 -11.33 -4.25 -24.34
C LEU A 95 -10.98 -3.45 -25.59
N ILE A 96 -10.09 -2.46 -25.47
CA ILE A 96 -9.61 -1.64 -26.61
C ILE A 96 -8.69 -2.48 -27.50
N GLU A 97 -7.92 -3.38 -26.90
CA GLU A 97 -6.94 -4.23 -27.57
C GLU A 97 -7.53 -5.34 -28.44
N GLY A 98 -8.80 -5.67 -28.29
CA GLY A 98 -9.43 -6.87 -28.89
C GLY A 98 -9.11 -7.20 -30.36
N ASP A 99 -8.41 -6.29 -31.07
CA ASP A 99 -7.94 -6.43 -32.45
C ASP A 99 -6.44 -6.10 -32.67
N VAL A 100 -5.62 -5.86 -31.62
CA VAL A 100 -4.18 -5.53 -31.74
C VAL A 100 -3.33 -6.66 -31.16
N PRO A 101 -2.87 -7.62 -32.00
CA PRO A 101 -2.62 -8.97 -31.51
C PRO A 101 -1.27 -9.24 -30.86
N LEU A 102 -0.20 -8.51 -30.94
CA LEU A 102 1.11 -9.11 -30.61
C LEU A 102 2.15 -8.23 -29.90
N LEU A 103 2.18 -6.97 -30.12
CA LEU A 103 3.18 -6.06 -29.50
C LEU A 103 2.94 -5.86 -28.01
N PHE A 104 1.70 -5.97 -27.57
CA PHE A 104 1.29 -5.74 -26.20
C PHE A 104 1.29 -6.97 -25.30
N ARG A 105 1.08 -8.17 -25.83
CA ARG A 105 1.07 -9.40 -25.05
C ARG A 105 2.39 -9.62 -24.29
N ASN A 106 3.52 -9.24 -24.86
CA ASN A 106 4.84 -9.33 -24.24
C ASN A 106 5.11 -8.20 -23.23
N ASN A 107 4.45 -7.05 -23.37
CA ASN A 107 4.59 -5.91 -22.44
C ASN A 107 3.51 -5.89 -21.35
N MET A 108 2.45 -6.70 -21.48
CA MET A 108 1.36 -6.83 -20.50
C MET A 108 1.71 -7.76 -19.33
N VAL A 109 2.75 -8.58 -19.43
CA VAL A 109 3.25 -9.41 -18.32
C VAL A 109 3.54 -8.58 -17.05
N PRO A 110 4.03 -7.32 -17.12
CA PRO A 110 4.13 -6.48 -15.93
C PRO A 110 2.78 -6.06 -15.33
N LEU A 111 1.71 -5.99 -16.12
CA LEU A 111 0.38 -5.57 -15.66
C LEU A 111 -0.33 -6.67 -14.85
N ASP A 112 -0.14 -7.93 -15.20
CA ASP A 112 -0.65 -9.07 -14.41
C ASP A 112 0.07 -9.23 -13.06
N ARG A 113 1.29 -8.73 -12.93
CA ARG A 113 1.99 -8.64 -11.63
C ARG A 113 1.26 -7.75 -10.62
N GLY A 114 0.38 -6.85 -11.04
CA GLY A 114 -0.43 -6.02 -10.15
C GLY A 114 -1.31 -6.82 -9.17
N LEU A 115 -1.73 -8.04 -9.53
CA LEU A 115 -2.47 -8.93 -8.63
C LEU A 115 -1.57 -9.49 -7.51
N GLN A 116 -0.32 -9.85 -7.83
CA GLN A 116 0.68 -10.30 -6.85
C GLN A 116 1.11 -9.15 -5.94
N VAL A 117 1.24 -7.95 -6.50
CA VAL A 117 1.54 -6.72 -5.77
C VAL A 117 0.44 -6.41 -4.74
N GLY A 118 -0.84 -6.57 -5.10
CA GLY A 118 -1.95 -6.37 -4.18
C GLY A 118 -1.92 -7.30 -2.96
N ALA A 119 -1.62 -8.59 -3.17
CA ALA A 119 -1.46 -9.56 -2.09
C ALA A 119 -0.24 -9.24 -1.21
N PHE A 120 0.85 -8.80 -1.81
CA PHE A 120 2.05 -8.37 -1.08
C PHE A 120 1.74 -7.18 -0.15
N TYR A 121 1.12 -6.12 -0.64
CA TYR A 121 0.77 -4.96 0.19
C TYR A 121 -0.21 -5.33 1.30
N GLN A 122 -1.17 -6.20 1.04
CA GLN A 122 -2.08 -6.70 2.08
C GLN A 122 -1.33 -7.47 3.17
N SER A 123 -0.36 -8.29 2.81
CA SER A 123 0.48 -9.01 3.77
C SER A 123 1.32 -8.05 4.62
N VAL A 124 1.93 -7.03 3.99
CA VAL A 124 2.71 -6.01 4.69
C VAL A 124 1.84 -5.22 5.67
N THR A 125 0.67 -4.74 5.25
CA THR A 125 -0.24 -3.98 6.12
C THR A 125 -0.75 -4.84 7.28
N THR A 126 -1.04 -6.12 7.04
CA THR A 126 -1.43 -7.06 8.10
C THR A 126 -0.30 -7.28 9.09
N ALA A 127 0.93 -7.48 8.62
CA ALA A 127 2.09 -7.66 9.49
C ALA A 127 2.35 -6.41 10.36
N LEU A 128 2.25 -5.21 9.78
CA LEU A 128 2.38 -3.95 10.52
C LEU A 128 1.29 -3.81 11.59
N PHE A 129 0.05 -4.12 11.25
CA PHE A 129 -1.07 -4.08 12.20
C PHE A 129 -0.85 -5.03 13.37
N LEU A 130 -0.50 -6.29 13.09
CA LEU A 130 -0.21 -7.30 14.13
C LEU A 130 1.01 -6.92 14.97
N GLY A 131 2.06 -6.38 14.36
CA GLY A 131 3.24 -5.89 15.07
C GLY A 131 2.88 -4.84 16.12
N TRP A 132 2.06 -3.85 15.76
CA TRP A 132 1.61 -2.83 16.71
C TRP A 132 0.67 -3.38 17.78
N PHE A 133 -0.17 -4.34 17.43
CA PHE A 133 -0.99 -5.03 18.42
C PHE A 133 -0.13 -5.71 19.51
N ILE A 134 0.94 -6.40 19.09
CA ILE A 134 1.90 -7.02 20.00
C ILE A 134 2.58 -5.97 20.90
N VAL A 135 3.02 -4.84 20.31
CA VAL A 135 3.64 -3.73 21.06
C VAL A 135 2.69 -3.20 22.14
N ILE A 136 1.41 -3.01 21.81
CA ILE A 136 0.38 -2.57 22.77
C ILE A 136 0.22 -3.59 23.90
N VAL A 137 0.12 -4.87 23.58
CA VAL A 137 -0.02 -5.94 24.59
C VAL A 137 1.18 -5.95 25.54
N ILE A 138 2.41 -5.85 25.00
CA ILE A 138 3.63 -5.79 25.82
C ILE A 138 3.65 -4.54 26.71
N ALA A 139 3.17 -3.40 26.22
CA ALA A 139 3.16 -2.16 26.98
C ALA A 139 2.14 -2.17 28.14
N LEU A 140 1.11 -3.03 28.04
CA LEU A 140 0.06 -3.20 29.07
C LEU A 140 0.37 -4.32 30.07
N ALA A 141 1.32 -5.19 29.76
CA ALA A 141 1.75 -6.30 30.63
C ALA A 141 2.74 -5.83 31.69
#